data_343a0b5cb421b0035df522913b5cf918
#
_entry.id   343a0b5cb421b0035df522913b5cf918
#
_cell.length_a   1.000
_cell.length_b   1.000
_cell.length_c   1.000
_cell.angle_alpha   90.00
_cell.angle_beta   90.00
_cell.angle_gamma   90.00
#
_symmetry.space_group_name_H-M   'P 1'
#
loop_
_entity.id
_entity.type
_entity.pdbx_description
1 polymer ?
#
loop_
_entity_poly.entity_id
_entity_poly.type
_entity_poly.pdbx_seq_one_letter_code
_entity_poly.pdbx_strand_id
1 'polypeptide(L)'
;MKKLLILVAALAFATTATAQTLATESGADEVIRYWDNSTAPHSNCDSKAEKITESSGKYKVSHTTETVFYIFKPQKATGHSLVIFPGGGYKTVNLNFSWAKWLAAQGITTMVVKYRLPNGHAEVPLEDAAAAIEYMRDNADRLGIDPQKVGVSGSSAGGHLAAWSSVVLKGNQKPNFAVLHYPVISGHIWTNKPQWSTFEELLGKWRTPEQIDNHSVELLVDGNTPPTLILHCHDDLLAPTINSTLYYKALKHHGVKASYHIYPSGGHSWNEYKKQWTEATKEWVLSF
;
A
#
# COMPACT_ATOMS: atom_id res chain seq x y z
N MET A 1 -33.05 -12.90 -26.46
CA MET A 1 -32.67 -13.23 -25.07
C MET A 1 -31.46 -14.16 -24.96
N LYS A 2 -31.28 -15.21 -25.76
CA LYS A 2 -30.13 -16.14 -25.68
C LYS A 2 -28.75 -15.47 -26.00
N LYS A 3 -28.68 -14.49 -26.91
CA LYS A 3 -27.42 -13.80 -27.25
C LYS A 3 -26.87 -12.90 -26.15
N LEU A 4 -27.74 -12.31 -25.30
CA LEU A 4 -27.32 -11.44 -24.20
C LEU A 4 -26.71 -12.23 -23.03
N LEU A 5 -27.26 -13.43 -22.76
CA LEU A 5 -26.72 -14.32 -21.72
C LEU A 5 -25.30 -14.86 -22.05
N ILE A 6 -25.04 -15.12 -23.33
CA ILE A 6 -23.74 -15.64 -23.80
C ILE A 6 -22.66 -14.51 -23.69
N LEU A 7 -23.03 -13.25 -23.97
CA LEU A 7 -22.10 -12.13 -23.89
C LEU A 7 -21.72 -11.79 -22.44
N VAL A 8 -22.68 -11.83 -21.51
CA VAL A 8 -22.44 -11.60 -20.08
C VAL A 8 -21.59 -12.74 -19.47
N ALA A 9 -21.87 -13.98 -19.84
CA ALA A 9 -21.06 -15.12 -19.40
C ALA A 9 -19.62 -15.07 -19.94
N ALA A 10 -19.42 -14.61 -21.18
CA ALA A 10 -18.09 -14.47 -21.77
C ALA A 10 -17.26 -13.35 -21.11
N LEU A 11 -17.88 -12.24 -20.71
CA LEU A 11 -17.18 -11.16 -19.96
C LEU A 11 -16.79 -11.61 -18.55
N ALA A 12 -17.66 -12.32 -17.85
CA ALA A 12 -17.39 -12.86 -16.53
C ALA A 12 -16.27 -13.91 -16.56
N PHE A 13 -16.22 -14.73 -17.59
CA PHE A 13 -15.15 -15.70 -17.80
C PHE A 13 -13.80 -15.04 -18.08
N ALA A 14 -13.75 -13.97 -18.86
CA ALA A 14 -12.50 -13.26 -19.17
C ALA A 14 -11.89 -12.59 -17.93
N THR A 15 -12.72 -11.92 -17.11
CA THR A 15 -12.25 -11.28 -15.86
C THR A 15 -11.78 -12.32 -14.83
N THR A 16 -12.49 -13.43 -14.70
CA THR A 16 -12.12 -14.51 -13.78
C THR A 16 -10.83 -15.21 -14.23
N ALA A 17 -10.65 -15.44 -15.53
CA ALA A 17 -9.42 -15.99 -16.08
C ALA A 17 -8.21 -15.09 -15.81
N THR A 18 -8.34 -13.79 -15.95
CA THR A 18 -7.26 -12.83 -15.70
C THR A 18 -6.87 -12.76 -14.21
N ALA A 19 -7.84 -12.78 -13.31
CA ALA A 19 -7.57 -12.83 -11.86
C ALA A 19 -6.89 -14.15 -11.45
N GLN A 20 -7.29 -15.26 -12.04
CA GLN A 20 -6.64 -16.56 -11.81
C GLN A 20 -5.21 -16.57 -12.36
N THR A 21 -4.96 -16.00 -13.53
CA THR A 21 -3.63 -15.85 -14.12
C THR A 21 -2.73 -15.00 -13.20
N LEU A 22 -3.22 -13.86 -12.73
CA LEU A 22 -2.47 -13.01 -11.80
C LEU A 22 -2.11 -13.75 -10.50
N ALA A 23 -3.04 -14.52 -9.94
CA ALA A 23 -2.78 -15.32 -8.75
C ALA A 23 -1.65 -16.34 -8.97
N THR A 24 -1.67 -17.04 -10.10
CA THR A 24 -0.63 -18.03 -10.45
C THR A 24 0.71 -17.39 -10.76
N GLU A 25 0.73 -16.29 -11.53
CA GLU A 25 1.94 -15.61 -11.96
C GLU A 25 2.59 -14.79 -10.84
N SER A 26 1.84 -14.45 -9.78
CA SER A 26 2.39 -13.76 -8.59
C SER A 26 3.55 -14.55 -7.98
N GLY A 27 3.46 -15.89 -8.02
CA GLY A 27 4.37 -16.80 -7.32
C GLY A 27 4.32 -16.61 -5.80
N ALA A 28 3.17 -16.18 -5.28
CA ALA A 28 2.90 -16.14 -3.84
C ALA A 28 2.68 -17.55 -3.30
N ASP A 29 3.10 -17.79 -2.07
CA ASP A 29 2.86 -19.05 -1.37
C ASP A 29 1.37 -19.25 -1.03
N GLU A 30 0.69 -18.11 -0.78
CA GLU A 30 -0.76 -18.10 -0.53
C GLU A 30 -1.39 -16.89 -1.22
N VAL A 31 -2.58 -17.09 -1.80
CA VAL A 31 -3.41 -16.02 -2.37
C VAL A 31 -4.79 -16.08 -1.72
N ILE A 32 -5.14 -15.05 -0.97
CA ILE A 32 -6.36 -14.97 -0.18
C ILE A 32 -7.28 -13.90 -0.78
N ARG A 33 -8.42 -14.29 -1.32
CA ARG A 33 -9.53 -13.37 -1.61
C ARG A 33 -10.23 -13.07 -0.29
N TYR A 34 -10.00 -11.90 0.27
CA TYR A 34 -10.41 -11.62 1.64
C TYR A 34 -11.87 -11.19 1.73
N TRP A 35 -12.23 -10.16 0.99
CA TRP A 35 -13.61 -9.67 0.83
C TRP A 35 -13.75 -8.86 -0.46
N ASP A 36 -15.00 -8.52 -0.79
CA ASP A 36 -15.35 -7.60 -1.87
C ASP A 36 -16.33 -6.51 -1.39
N ASN A 37 -16.81 -5.67 -2.29
CA ASN A 37 -17.78 -4.61 -1.98
C ASN A 37 -19.11 -5.11 -1.40
N SER A 38 -19.44 -6.40 -1.52
CA SER A 38 -20.69 -6.96 -0.99
C SER A 38 -20.53 -7.52 0.43
N THR A 39 -19.30 -7.81 0.85
CA THR A 39 -18.99 -8.46 2.13
C THR A 39 -18.19 -7.56 3.08
N ALA A 40 -17.52 -6.53 2.55
CA ALA A 40 -16.77 -5.55 3.35
C ALA A 40 -17.70 -4.53 4.04
N PRO A 41 -17.22 -3.83 5.09
CA PRO A 41 -18.03 -2.83 5.81
C PRO A 41 -18.54 -1.71 4.91
N HIS A 42 -17.71 -1.17 4.00
CA HIS A 42 -18.09 -0.16 3.02
C HIS A 42 -17.77 -0.59 1.60
N SER A 43 -18.55 -0.08 0.64
CA SER A 43 -18.35 -0.29 -0.79
C SER A 43 -17.75 0.97 -1.43
N ASN A 44 -16.83 0.81 -2.38
CA ASN A 44 -16.35 1.94 -3.18
C ASN A 44 -17.31 2.34 -4.32
N CYS A 45 -18.46 1.70 -4.41
CA CYS A 45 -19.50 1.98 -5.39
C CYS A 45 -19.02 1.96 -6.87
N ASP A 46 -17.87 1.33 -7.16
CA ASP A 46 -17.39 1.21 -8.54
C ASP A 46 -18.16 0.08 -9.24
N SER A 47 -18.90 0.45 -10.28
CA SER A 47 -19.70 -0.47 -11.09
C SER A 47 -18.97 -1.01 -12.31
N LYS A 48 -17.73 -0.55 -12.55
CA LYS A 48 -16.94 -0.99 -13.69
C LYS A 48 -16.26 -2.31 -13.40
N ALA A 49 -16.09 -3.11 -14.43
CA ALA A 49 -15.32 -4.36 -14.32
C ALA A 49 -13.84 -4.07 -14.05
N GLU A 50 -13.23 -4.84 -13.15
CA GLU A 50 -11.78 -4.80 -12.90
C GLU A 50 -11.03 -5.04 -14.21
N LYS A 51 -10.01 -4.19 -14.46
CA LYS A 51 -9.15 -4.30 -15.63
C LYS A 51 -7.72 -4.49 -15.18
N ILE A 52 -7.10 -5.59 -15.64
CA ILE A 52 -5.71 -5.92 -15.39
C ILE A 52 -4.92 -5.76 -16.68
N THR A 53 -3.81 -5.04 -16.63
CA THR A 53 -2.83 -4.95 -17.70
C THR A 53 -1.47 -5.37 -17.16
N GLU A 54 -0.77 -6.23 -17.91
CA GLU A 54 0.56 -6.74 -17.56
C GLU A 54 1.61 -6.12 -18.48
N SER A 55 2.77 -5.79 -17.91
CA SER A 55 3.97 -5.42 -18.65
C SER A 55 5.21 -5.80 -17.86
N SER A 56 6.03 -6.68 -18.41
CA SER A 56 7.32 -7.10 -17.82
C SER A 56 7.21 -7.59 -16.37
N GLY A 57 6.21 -8.42 -16.07
CA GLY A 57 5.95 -8.98 -14.74
C GLY A 57 5.42 -7.99 -13.72
N LYS A 58 4.93 -6.83 -14.17
CA LYS A 58 4.24 -5.83 -13.36
C LYS A 58 2.80 -5.74 -13.83
N TYR A 59 1.88 -5.64 -12.88
CA TYR A 59 0.46 -5.61 -13.16
C TYR A 59 -0.13 -4.27 -12.70
N LYS A 60 -0.87 -3.64 -13.59
CA LYS A 60 -1.65 -2.44 -13.28
C LYS A 60 -3.12 -2.83 -13.24
N VAL A 61 -3.72 -2.70 -12.05
CA VAL A 61 -5.11 -3.08 -11.81
C VAL A 61 -5.94 -1.83 -11.56
N SER A 62 -7.02 -1.64 -12.30
CA SER A 62 -7.97 -0.55 -12.12
C SER A 62 -9.37 -1.10 -11.83
N HIS A 63 -10.24 -0.27 -11.23
CA HIS A 63 -11.60 -0.66 -10.84
C HIS A 63 -11.63 -1.85 -9.88
N THR A 64 -10.69 -1.88 -8.92
CA THR A 64 -10.63 -2.94 -7.92
C THR A 64 -11.79 -2.79 -6.92
N THR A 65 -12.58 -3.85 -6.81
CA THR A 65 -13.73 -3.97 -5.91
C THR A 65 -13.59 -5.17 -4.96
N GLU A 66 -12.45 -5.86 -5.04
CA GLU A 66 -12.10 -7.01 -4.24
C GLU A 66 -10.71 -6.86 -3.62
N THR A 67 -10.58 -7.18 -2.34
CA THR A 67 -9.30 -7.19 -1.62
C THR A 67 -8.67 -8.57 -1.71
N VAL A 68 -7.42 -8.62 -2.19
CA VAL A 68 -6.65 -9.85 -2.30
C VAL A 68 -5.30 -9.70 -1.62
N PHE A 69 -4.95 -10.66 -0.78
CA PHE A 69 -3.66 -10.77 -0.11
C PHE A 69 -2.78 -11.79 -0.83
N TYR A 70 -1.59 -11.37 -1.23
CA TYR A 70 -0.55 -12.22 -1.79
C TYR A 70 0.56 -12.37 -0.76
N ILE A 71 0.69 -13.56 -0.16
CA ILE A 71 1.61 -13.83 0.94
C ILE A 71 2.83 -14.59 0.43
N PHE A 72 4.02 -14.12 0.82
CA PHE A 72 5.30 -14.74 0.51
C PHE A 72 6.00 -15.10 1.82
N LYS A 73 6.28 -16.39 1.98
CA LYS A 73 6.88 -16.94 3.19
C LYS A 73 8.37 -17.19 3.00
N PRO A 74 9.21 -16.82 3.96
CA PRO A 74 10.64 -17.14 3.92
C PRO A 74 10.87 -18.63 4.21
N GLN A 75 11.93 -19.18 3.65
CA GLN A 75 12.37 -20.54 4.02
C GLN A 75 12.77 -20.62 5.49
N LYS A 76 13.35 -19.55 6.04
CA LYS A 76 13.72 -19.42 7.45
C LYS A 76 13.22 -18.08 7.96
N ALA A 77 12.13 -18.10 8.72
CA ALA A 77 11.51 -16.90 9.25
C ALA A 77 12.33 -16.28 10.38
N THR A 78 12.41 -14.94 10.39
CA THR A 78 13.00 -14.13 11.46
C THR A 78 11.98 -13.65 12.49
N GLY A 79 10.70 -13.97 12.27
CA GLY A 79 9.57 -13.44 13.04
C GLY A 79 9.06 -12.09 12.55
N HIS A 80 9.80 -11.38 11.70
CA HIS A 80 9.36 -10.08 11.17
C HIS A 80 8.41 -10.22 9.99
N SER A 81 7.49 -9.27 9.86
CA SER A 81 6.59 -9.23 8.71
C SER A 81 6.34 -7.83 8.20
N LEU A 82 5.96 -7.73 6.92
CA LEU A 82 5.69 -6.47 6.25
C LEU A 82 4.48 -6.57 5.33
N VAL A 83 3.45 -5.78 5.63
CA VAL A 83 2.28 -5.58 4.76
C VAL A 83 2.60 -4.47 3.77
N ILE A 84 2.51 -4.75 2.48
CA ILE A 84 2.96 -3.87 1.40
C ILE A 84 1.75 -3.33 0.63
N PHE A 85 1.60 -2.01 0.60
CA PHE A 85 0.58 -1.30 -0.17
C PHE A 85 1.19 -0.72 -1.45
N PRO A 86 0.87 -1.26 -2.63
CA PRO A 86 1.36 -0.74 -3.89
C PRO A 86 0.85 0.67 -4.19
N GLY A 87 1.64 1.45 -4.94
CA GLY A 87 1.23 2.76 -5.46
C GLY A 87 0.28 2.66 -6.64
N GLY A 88 -0.06 3.82 -7.21
CA GLY A 88 -0.92 3.96 -8.39
C GLY A 88 -1.88 5.15 -8.33
N GLY A 89 -1.59 6.14 -7.47
CA GLY A 89 -2.37 7.38 -7.33
C GLY A 89 -3.80 7.17 -6.87
N TYR A 90 -4.11 6.06 -6.19
CA TYR A 90 -5.47 5.60 -5.87
C TYR A 90 -6.38 5.37 -7.09
N LYS A 91 -5.85 5.51 -8.29
CA LYS A 91 -6.52 5.23 -9.56
C LYS A 91 -6.29 3.81 -10.06
N THR A 92 -5.17 3.23 -9.64
CA THR A 92 -4.79 1.86 -9.93
C THR A 92 -4.03 1.27 -8.74
N VAL A 93 -3.97 -0.06 -8.67
CA VAL A 93 -3.02 -0.78 -7.81
C VAL A 93 -1.93 -1.36 -8.70
N ASN A 94 -0.69 -0.91 -8.54
CA ASN A 94 0.45 -1.31 -9.37
C ASN A 94 1.21 -2.45 -8.68
N LEU A 95 0.79 -3.69 -8.91
CA LEU A 95 1.38 -4.87 -8.29
C LEU A 95 2.74 -5.21 -8.91
N ASN A 96 3.73 -5.35 -8.04
CA ASN A 96 5.06 -5.87 -8.37
C ASN A 96 5.54 -6.75 -7.22
N PHE A 97 5.62 -8.04 -7.46
CA PHE A 97 5.93 -9.02 -6.43
C PHE A 97 7.43 -9.23 -6.19
N SER A 98 8.30 -8.67 -7.04
CA SER A 98 9.75 -8.88 -6.93
C SER A 98 10.33 -8.38 -5.60
N TRP A 99 9.78 -7.29 -5.08
CA TRP A 99 10.16 -6.71 -3.80
C TRP A 99 9.77 -7.61 -2.62
N ALA A 100 8.54 -8.10 -2.60
CA ALA A 100 8.05 -9.03 -1.59
C ALA A 100 8.87 -10.34 -1.57
N LYS A 101 9.14 -10.90 -2.75
CA LYS A 101 10.00 -12.10 -2.92
C LYS A 101 11.41 -11.87 -2.38
N TRP A 102 11.99 -10.69 -2.67
CA TRP A 102 13.33 -10.36 -2.18
C TRP A 102 13.35 -10.28 -0.65
N LEU A 103 12.36 -9.64 -0.02
CA LEU A 103 12.24 -9.56 1.45
C LEU A 103 12.00 -10.94 2.06
N ALA A 104 11.19 -11.79 1.45
CA ALA A 104 11.00 -13.17 1.89
C ALA A 104 12.32 -13.94 1.85
N ALA A 105 13.16 -13.75 0.84
CA ALA A 105 14.50 -14.32 0.79
C ALA A 105 15.44 -13.78 1.90
N GLN A 106 15.11 -12.65 2.55
CA GLN A 106 15.83 -12.13 3.72
C GLN A 106 15.26 -12.61 5.07
N GLY A 107 14.27 -13.50 5.05
CA GLY A 107 13.66 -14.05 6.27
C GLY A 107 12.43 -13.28 6.77
N ILE A 108 11.92 -12.31 6.00
CA ILE A 108 10.79 -11.45 6.36
C ILE A 108 9.53 -11.97 5.65
N THR A 109 8.51 -12.39 6.41
CA THR A 109 7.20 -12.74 5.82
C THR A 109 6.55 -11.49 5.24
N THR A 110 6.12 -11.53 3.98
CA THR A 110 5.52 -10.36 3.33
C THR A 110 4.12 -10.63 2.80
N MET A 111 3.28 -9.62 2.83
CA MET A 111 1.96 -9.61 2.19
C MET A 111 1.86 -8.41 1.25
N VAL A 112 1.60 -8.65 -0.03
CA VAL A 112 1.23 -7.58 -0.97
C VAL A 112 -0.29 -7.51 -1.04
N VAL A 113 -0.84 -6.32 -0.83
CA VAL A 113 -2.29 -6.10 -0.78
C VAL A 113 -2.77 -5.50 -2.10
N LYS A 114 -3.61 -6.23 -2.83
CA LYS A 114 -4.48 -5.62 -3.84
C LYS A 114 -5.68 -5.05 -3.10
N TYR A 115 -5.58 -3.81 -2.65
CA TYR A 115 -6.66 -3.13 -1.94
C TYR A 115 -7.71 -2.59 -2.93
N ARG A 116 -8.95 -2.43 -2.46
CA ARG A 116 -10.02 -1.79 -3.23
C ARG A 116 -9.68 -0.31 -3.42
N LEU A 117 -9.84 0.19 -4.63
CA LEU A 117 -9.64 1.61 -4.92
C LEU A 117 -10.73 2.46 -4.26
N PRO A 118 -10.41 3.66 -3.80
CA PRO A 118 -11.36 4.46 -3.03
C PRO A 118 -12.55 4.95 -3.86
N ASN A 119 -12.36 5.35 -5.12
CA ASN A 119 -13.41 5.94 -5.94
C ASN A 119 -14.20 7.06 -5.20
N GLY A 120 -13.47 7.89 -4.42
CA GLY A 120 -14.03 8.94 -3.56
C GLY A 120 -14.49 8.51 -2.17
N HIS A 121 -14.35 7.23 -1.82
CA HIS A 121 -14.66 6.62 -0.52
C HIS A 121 -13.37 6.28 0.21
N ALA A 122 -12.78 7.25 0.91
CA ALA A 122 -11.46 7.12 1.51
C ALA A 122 -11.35 6.00 2.55
N GLU A 123 -12.44 5.70 3.25
CA GLU A 123 -12.54 4.63 4.25
C GLU A 123 -12.21 3.25 3.68
N VAL A 124 -12.54 3.00 2.40
CA VAL A 124 -12.45 1.68 1.76
C VAL A 124 -11.01 1.13 1.73
N PRO A 125 -9.99 1.82 1.19
CA PRO A 125 -8.62 1.32 1.25
C PRO A 125 -8.05 1.24 2.67
N LEU A 126 -8.52 2.08 3.60
CA LEU A 126 -8.09 2.03 5.00
C LEU A 126 -8.62 0.78 5.72
N GLU A 127 -9.86 0.37 5.45
CA GLU A 127 -10.42 -0.88 5.94
C GLU A 127 -9.64 -2.09 5.45
N ASP A 128 -9.28 -2.10 4.17
CA ASP A 128 -8.47 -3.17 3.58
C ASP A 128 -7.06 -3.23 4.20
N ALA A 129 -6.49 -2.06 4.51
CA ALA A 129 -5.21 -1.99 5.22
C ALA A 129 -5.32 -2.50 6.66
N ALA A 130 -6.37 -2.12 7.38
CA ALA A 130 -6.65 -2.60 8.73
C ALA A 130 -6.83 -4.13 8.76
N ALA A 131 -7.63 -4.66 7.84
CA ALA A 131 -7.86 -6.09 7.70
C ALA A 131 -6.58 -6.87 7.36
N ALA A 132 -5.71 -6.32 6.51
CA ALA A 132 -4.44 -6.95 6.16
C ALA A 132 -3.48 -7.04 7.37
N ILE A 133 -3.39 -5.99 8.18
CA ILE A 133 -2.55 -5.98 9.39
C ILE A 133 -3.11 -6.97 10.43
N GLU A 134 -4.41 -6.95 10.66
CA GLU A 134 -5.10 -7.85 11.59
C GLU A 134 -4.96 -9.31 11.14
N TYR A 135 -5.17 -9.60 9.85
CA TYR A 135 -4.97 -10.94 9.29
C TYR A 135 -3.55 -11.48 9.55
N MET A 136 -2.51 -10.66 9.39
CA MET A 136 -1.14 -11.09 9.68
C MET A 136 -0.99 -11.49 11.15
N ARG A 137 -1.56 -10.72 12.07
CA ARG A 137 -1.50 -11.01 13.51
C ARG A 137 -2.30 -12.23 13.92
N ASP A 138 -3.51 -12.36 13.41
CA ASP A 138 -4.40 -13.48 13.73
C ASP A 138 -3.86 -14.82 13.20
N ASN A 139 -3.00 -14.77 12.18
CA ASN A 139 -2.34 -15.92 11.60
C ASN A 139 -0.85 -16.02 11.95
N ALA A 140 -0.39 -15.34 13.00
CA ALA A 140 1.02 -15.20 13.33
C ALA A 140 1.75 -16.54 13.47
N ASP A 141 1.20 -17.48 14.24
CA ASP A 141 1.77 -18.81 14.43
C ASP A 141 1.94 -19.56 13.11
N ARG A 142 0.89 -19.57 12.28
CA ARG A 142 0.87 -20.26 10.98
C ARG A 142 1.84 -19.64 9.97
N LEU A 143 2.04 -18.33 10.05
CA LEU A 143 2.91 -17.57 9.15
C LEU A 143 4.36 -17.47 9.66
N GLY A 144 4.65 -17.97 10.87
CA GLY A 144 5.97 -17.90 11.48
C GLY A 144 6.42 -16.48 11.80
N ILE A 145 5.50 -15.61 12.23
CA ILE A 145 5.77 -14.22 12.57
C ILE A 145 5.48 -13.92 14.05
N ASP A 146 6.16 -12.92 14.56
CA ASP A 146 5.87 -12.33 15.87
C ASP A 146 4.76 -11.25 15.67
N PRO A 147 3.59 -11.36 16.34
CA PRO A 147 2.52 -10.38 16.21
C PRO A 147 2.92 -8.95 16.66
N GLN A 148 4.01 -8.82 17.41
CA GLN A 148 4.59 -7.52 17.79
C GLN A 148 5.60 -6.98 16.76
N LYS A 149 5.83 -7.70 15.66
CA LYS A 149 6.77 -7.32 14.59
C LYS A 149 6.07 -7.24 13.22
N VAL A 150 4.84 -6.75 13.20
CA VAL A 150 4.07 -6.52 11.97
C VAL A 150 4.19 -5.06 11.55
N GLY A 151 4.98 -4.81 10.50
CA GLY A 151 5.13 -3.49 9.90
C GLY A 151 4.29 -3.30 8.65
N VAL A 152 4.22 -2.04 8.21
CA VAL A 152 3.62 -1.66 6.92
C VAL A 152 4.65 -1.01 6.00
N SER A 153 4.47 -1.18 4.70
CA SER A 153 5.26 -0.47 3.70
C SER A 153 4.36 -0.02 2.55
N GLY A 154 4.74 1.08 1.92
CA GLY A 154 4.01 1.51 0.74
C GLY A 154 4.81 2.51 -0.09
N SER A 155 4.45 2.61 -1.36
CA SER A 155 5.05 3.54 -2.32
C SER A 155 4.02 4.51 -2.88
N SER A 156 4.38 5.79 -3.05
CA SER A 156 3.48 6.80 -3.65
C SER A 156 2.14 6.90 -2.89
N ALA A 157 1.00 6.69 -3.54
CA ALA A 157 -0.32 6.59 -2.89
C ALA A 157 -0.42 5.43 -1.89
N GLY A 158 0.25 4.29 -2.14
CA GLY A 158 0.38 3.21 -1.15
C GLY A 158 1.23 3.62 0.04
N GLY A 159 2.21 4.53 -0.16
CA GLY A 159 2.96 5.17 0.91
C GLY A 159 2.08 6.08 1.78
N HIS A 160 1.12 6.78 1.16
CA HIS A 160 0.07 7.50 1.88
C HIS A 160 -0.77 6.54 2.73
N LEU A 161 -1.26 5.44 2.14
CA LEU A 161 -2.07 4.45 2.86
C LEU A 161 -1.31 3.84 4.04
N ALA A 162 -0.01 3.51 3.87
CA ALA A 162 0.84 3.01 4.94
C ALA A 162 1.04 4.03 6.06
N ALA A 163 1.32 5.29 5.71
CA ALA A 163 1.48 6.36 6.68
C ALA A 163 0.15 6.68 7.40
N TRP A 164 -0.95 6.73 6.66
CA TRP A 164 -2.27 7.00 7.21
C TRP A 164 -2.73 5.88 8.15
N SER A 165 -2.56 4.62 7.76
CA SER A 165 -2.78 3.47 8.65
C SER A 165 -1.98 3.58 9.95
N SER A 166 -0.75 4.07 9.87
CA SER A 166 0.15 4.21 11.02
C SER A 166 -0.33 5.25 12.04
N VAL A 167 -1.00 6.33 11.60
CA VAL A 167 -1.46 7.39 12.48
C VAL A 167 -2.89 7.20 12.98
N VAL A 168 -3.79 6.58 12.20
CA VAL A 168 -5.21 6.50 12.56
C VAL A 168 -5.64 5.16 13.15
N LEU A 169 -5.02 4.05 12.74
CA LEU A 169 -5.40 2.72 13.23
C LEU A 169 -4.94 2.51 14.69
N LYS A 170 -5.67 1.67 15.41
CA LYS A 170 -5.45 1.41 16.85
C LYS A 170 -5.49 -0.09 17.15
N GLY A 171 -4.98 -0.46 18.33
CA GLY A 171 -5.07 -1.83 18.84
C GLY A 171 -4.43 -2.84 17.87
N ASN A 172 -5.13 -3.92 17.57
CA ASN A 172 -4.64 -5.02 16.72
C ASN A 172 -4.42 -4.64 15.25
N GLN A 173 -5.02 -3.53 14.80
CA GLN A 173 -4.89 -3.02 13.44
C GLN A 173 -3.73 -2.03 13.28
N LYS A 174 -3.12 -1.54 14.36
CA LYS A 174 -2.03 -0.58 14.31
C LYS A 174 -0.70 -1.28 13.99
N PRO A 175 0.07 -0.85 12.96
CA PRO A 175 1.38 -1.43 12.67
C PRO A 175 2.40 -1.12 13.78
N ASN A 176 3.44 -1.96 13.90
CA ASN A 176 4.53 -1.74 14.86
C ASN A 176 5.62 -0.80 14.33
N PHE A 177 5.76 -0.71 13.02
CA PHE A 177 6.69 0.19 12.33
C PHE A 177 6.24 0.43 10.88
N ALA A 178 6.81 1.45 10.23
CA ALA A 178 6.52 1.76 8.84
C ALA A 178 7.79 1.96 8.00
N VAL A 179 7.68 1.63 6.69
CA VAL A 179 8.69 1.91 5.65
C VAL A 179 8.00 2.59 4.47
N LEU A 180 8.32 3.83 4.23
CA LEU A 180 7.66 4.66 3.22
C LEU A 180 8.61 4.95 2.05
N HIS A 181 8.18 4.61 0.85
CA HIS A 181 8.92 4.86 -0.38
C HIS A 181 8.25 6.01 -1.16
N TYR A 182 8.94 7.14 -1.33
CA TYR A 182 8.44 8.34 -2.01
C TYR A 182 6.94 8.57 -1.78
N PRO A 183 6.50 8.66 -0.51
CA PRO A 183 5.08 8.69 -0.17
C PRO A 183 4.44 10.01 -0.60
N VAL A 184 3.17 9.95 -1.04
CA VAL A 184 2.26 11.07 -0.94
C VAL A 184 1.89 11.21 0.55
N ILE A 185 1.81 12.42 1.07
CA ILE A 185 1.54 12.69 2.50
C ILE A 185 0.47 13.78 2.67
N SER A 186 0.67 14.94 2.04
CA SER A 186 -0.14 16.14 2.28
C SER A 186 -1.05 16.46 1.09
N GLY A 187 -2.32 16.70 1.37
CA GLY A 187 -3.27 17.25 0.40
C GLY A 187 -3.09 18.74 0.14
N HIS A 188 -2.23 19.43 0.91
CA HIS A 188 -1.94 20.86 0.76
C HIS A 188 -0.80 21.17 -0.20
N ILE A 189 -0.16 20.15 -0.78
CA ILE A 189 0.90 20.34 -1.76
C ILE A 189 0.29 20.50 -3.15
N TRP A 190 0.17 21.73 -3.61
CA TRP A 190 -0.49 22.15 -4.84
C TRP A 190 0.44 22.26 -6.05
N THR A 191 1.70 21.85 -5.90
CA THR A 191 2.76 22.13 -6.87
C THR A 191 2.66 21.36 -8.18
N ASN A 192 1.85 20.29 -8.23
CA ASN A 192 1.67 19.52 -9.47
C ASN A 192 0.31 18.81 -9.56
N LYS A 193 -0.13 18.57 -10.81
CA LYS A 193 -1.37 17.82 -11.10
C LYS A 193 -1.40 16.38 -10.60
N PRO A 194 -0.30 15.59 -10.66
CA PRO A 194 -0.32 14.20 -10.22
C PRO A 194 -0.71 14.02 -8.75
N GLN A 195 -0.16 14.81 -7.85
CA GLN A 195 -0.48 14.71 -6.43
C GLN A 195 -1.91 15.17 -6.14
N TRP A 196 -2.35 16.25 -6.77
CA TRP A 196 -3.72 16.72 -6.69
C TRP A 196 -4.71 15.64 -7.12
N SER A 197 -4.44 14.92 -8.21
CA SER A 197 -5.30 13.84 -8.69
C SER A 197 -5.37 12.66 -7.70
N THR A 198 -4.31 12.39 -6.94
CA THR A 198 -4.31 11.34 -5.91
C THR A 198 -5.35 11.63 -4.82
N PHE A 199 -5.43 12.87 -4.33
CA PHE A 199 -6.45 13.27 -3.36
C PHE A 199 -7.85 13.38 -3.99
N GLU A 200 -7.96 13.65 -5.28
CA GLU A 200 -9.23 13.60 -6.00
C GLU A 200 -9.78 12.17 -6.11
N GLU A 201 -8.93 11.19 -6.42
CA GLU A 201 -9.33 9.77 -6.43
C GLU A 201 -9.70 9.26 -5.03
N LEU A 202 -8.98 9.72 -3.99
CA LEU A 202 -9.23 9.33 -2.60
C LEU A 202 -10.53 9.92 -2.04
N LEU A 203 -10.76 11.22 -2.22
CA LEU A 203 -11.80 12.00 -1.53
C LEU A 203 -12.95 12.45 -2.45
N GLY A 204 -12.83 12.19 -3.75
CA GLY A 204 -13.75 12.70 -4.73
C GLY A 204 -13.45 14.13 -5.19
N LYS A 205 -14.14 14.56 -6.24
CA LYS A 205 -13.94 15.86 -6.89
C LYS A 205 -14.29 17.05 -5.98
N TRP A 206 -15.31 16.89 -5.15
CA TRP A 206 -15.90 17.98 -4.33
C TRP A 206 -15.47 17.89 -2.86
N ARG A 207 -14.22 17.54 -2.61
CA ARG A 207 -13.63 17.43 -1.27
C ARG A 207 -13.58 18.78 -0.56
N THR A 208 -13.86 18.76 0.74
CA THR A 208 -13.80 19.94 1.61
C THR A 208 -12.37 20.15 2.15
N PRO A 209 -12.04 21.37 2.61
CA PRO A 209 -10.78 21.60 3.34
C PRO A 209 -10.59 20.66 4.54
N GLU A 210 -11.64 20.41 5.31
CA GLU A 210 -11.62 19.50 6.45
C GLU A 210 -11.29 18.04 6.02
N GLN A 211 -11.83 17.58 4.90
CA GLN A 211 -11.47 16.27 4.36
C GLN A 211 -10.00 16.22 3.93
N ILE A 212 -9.46 17.31 3.37
CA ILE A 212 -8.04 17.41 3.03
C ILE A 212 -7.18 17.34 4.31
N ASP A 213 -7.54 18.09 5.36
CA ASP A 213 -6.83 18.08 6.65
C ASP A 213 -6.84 16.68 7.29
N ASN A 214 -8.00 16.02 7.32
CA ASN A 214 -8.17 14.70 7.91
C ASN A 214 -7.45 13.57 7.14
N HIS A 215 -6.91 13.86 5.95
CA HIS A 215 -6.14 12.92 5.14
C HIS A 215 -4.73 13.44 4.83
N SER A 216 -4.35 14.60 5.34
CA SER A 216 -2.98 15.12 5.33
C SER A 216 -2.24 14.52 6.53
N VAL A 217 -1.49 13.45 6.28
CA VAL A 217 -1.00 12.54 7.34
C VAL A 217 -0.05 13.23 8.31
N GLU A 218 0.70 14.23 7.85
CA GLU A 218 1.58 15.03 8.69
C GLU A 218 0.84 15.80 9.80
N LEU A 219 -0.44 16.09 9.61
CA LEU A 219 -1.29 16.78 10.59
C LEU A 219 -1.83 15.83 11.66
N LEU A 220 -1.78 14.52 11.42
CA LEU A 220 -2.36 13.48 12.28
C LEU A 220 -1.32 12.76 13.14
N VAL A 221 -0.03 13.09 12.97
CA VAL A 221 1.06 12.48 13.74
C VAL A 221 0.92 12.84 15.23
N ASP A 222 1.07 11.83 16.08
CA ASP A 222 1.14 11.96 17.52
C ASP A 222 2.29 11.13 18.12
N GLY A 223 2.48 11.19 19.44
CA GLY A 223 3.53 10.44 20.14
C GLY A 223 3.35 8.90 20.09
N ASN A 224 2.18 8.42 19.65
CA ASN A 224 1.91 6.98 19.49
C ASN A 224 2.14 6.51 18.04
N THR A 225 2.47 7.40 17.12
CA THR A 225 2.80 7.05 15.74
C THR A 225 4.02 6.11 15.72
N PRO A 226 3.96 4.96 15.01
CA PRO A 226 5.05 3.99 15.05
C PRO A 226 6.33 4.50 14.39
N PRO A 227 7.50 3.94 14.79
CA PRO A 227 8.78 4.24 14.17
C PRO A 227 8.73 4.13 12.66
N THR A 228 9.29 5.11 11.94
CA THR A 228 9.15 5.20 10.49
C THR A 228 10.47 5.43 9.76
N LEU A 229 10.76 4.59 8.75
CA LEU A 229 11.79 4.84 7.74
C LEU A 229 11.15 5.49 6.51
N ILE A 230 11.75 6.55 5.99
CA ILE A 230 11.32 7.25 4.77
C ILE A 230 12.47 7.26 3.77
N LEU A 231 12.20 6.87 2.52
CA LEU A 231 13.16 6.82 1.42
C LEU A 231 12.59 7.61 0.23
N HIS A 232 13.35 8.57 -0.31
CA HIS A 232 12.87 9.46 -1.37
C HIS A 232 14.01 9.95 -2.27
N CYS A 233 13.75 10.18 -3.57
CA CYS A 233 14.68 10.85 -4.47
C CYS A 233 14.37 12.35 -4.54
N HIS A 234 15.42 13.19 -4.49
CA HIS A 234 15.29 14.64 -4.45
C HIS A 234 14.55 15.22 -5.67
N ASP A 235 14.77 14.63 -6.82
CA ASP A 235 14.24 15.05 -8.13
C ASP A 235 12.87 14.47 -8.48
N ASP A 236 12.14 13.92 -7.49
CA ASP A 236 10.78 13.41 -7.69
C ASP A 236 9.79 14.54 -7.97
N LEU A 237 9.27 14.58 -9.20
CA LEU A 237 8.29 15.56 -9.67
C LEU A 237 6.83 15.08 -9.55
N LEU A 238 6.61 13.79 -9.28
CA LEU A 238 5.25 13.23 -9.14
C LEU A 238 4.73 13.36 -7.70
N ALA A 239 5.57 13.00 -6.72
CA ALA A 239 5.33 13.25 -5.30
C ALA A 239 6.56 13.97 -4.73
N PRO A 240 6.62 15.31 -4.77
CA PRO A 240 7.81 16.04 -4.35
C PRO A 240 8.25 15.72 -2.92
N THR A 241 9.57 15.73 -2.68
CA THR A 241 10.19 15.40 -1.38
C THR A 241 9.68 16.18 -0.20
N ILE A 242 9.01 17.33 -0.44
CA ILE A 242 8.34 18.09 0.62
C ILE A 242 7.31 17.24 1.39
N ASN A 243 6.67 16.25 0.76
CA ASN A 243 5.80 15.27 1.43
C ASN A 243 6.55 14.57 2.58
N SER A 244 7.65 13.93 2.25
CA SER A 244 8.49 13.22 3.23
C SER A 244 9.08 14.16 4.26
N THR A 245 9.44 15.37 3.87
CA THR A 245 9.99 16.40 4.79
C THR A 245 8.96 16.84 5.83
N LEU A 246 7.71 17.10 5.43
CA LEU A 246 6.62 17.46 6.34
C LEU A 246 6.33 16.32 7.33
N TYR A 247 6.25 15.09 6.84
CA TYR A 247 5.99 13.94 7.70
C TYR A 247 7.15 13.68 8.68
N TYR A 248 8.39 13.71 8.21
CA TYR A 248 9.57 13.58 9.07
C TYR A 248 9.63 14.69 10.14
N LYS A 249 9.31 15.93 9.78
CA LYS A 249 9.22 17.04 10.72
C LYS A 249 8.18 16.80 11.81
N ALA A 250 7.00 16.30 11.42
CA ALA A 250 5.94 15.96 12.37
C ALA A 250 6.35 14.82 13.31
N LEU A 251 6.94 13.73 12.77
CA LEU A 251 7.48 12.63 13.57
C LEU A 251 8.51 13.13 14.60
N LYS A 252 9.45 13.96 14.16
CA LYS A 252 10.47 14.57 15.05
C LYS A 252 9.84 15.44 16.14
N HIS A 253 8.84 16.26 15.79
CA HIS A 253 8.15 17.12 16.74
C HIS A 253 7.47 16.31 17.87
N HIS A 254 6.91 15.16 17.55
CA HIS A 254 6.25 14.27 18.50
C HIS A 254 7.18 13.22 19.16
N GLY A 255 8.51 13.32 18.95
CA GLY A 255 9.50 12.43 19.57
C GLY A 255 9.48 11.00 19.01
N VAL A 256 8.86 10.77 17.85
CA VAL A 256 8.81 9.46 17.20
C VAL A 256 10.15 9.13 16.56
N LYS A 257 10.64 7.89 16.77
CA LYS A 257 11.85 7.38 16.11
C LYS A 257 11.64 7.35 14.60
N ALA A 258 12.46 8.10 13.85
CA ALA A 258 12.36 8.18 12.40
C ALA A 258 13.73 8.27 11.73
N SER A 259 13.84 7.69 10.54
CA SER A 259 14.99 7.86 9.63
C SER A 259 14.49 8.36 8.28
N TYR A 260 15.17 9.35 7.70
CA TYR A 260 14.84 9.89 6.39
C TYR A 260 16.07 9.94 5.50
N HIS A 261 16.05 9.20 4.40
CA HIS A 261 17.11 9.15 3.41
C HIS A 261 16.65 9.83 2.13
N ILE A 262 17.36 10.88 1.73
CA ILE A 262 17.15 11.59 0.47
C ILE A 262 18.28 11.23 -0.47
N TYR A 263 17.93 10.68 -1.63
CA TYR A 263 18.87 10.36 -2.71
C TYR A 263 18.85 11.48 -3.76
N PRO A 264 20.00 11.83 -4.38
CA PRO A 264 20.08 13.04 -5.21
C PRO A 264 19.27 12.97 -6.49
N SER A 265 19.02 11.78 -7.04
CA SER A 265 18.34 11.54 -8.30
C SER A 265 17.54 10.24 -8.28
N GLY A 266 16.82 9.93 -9.35
CA GLY A 266 16.04 8.69 -9.53
C GLY A 266 14.54 8.94 -9.76
N GLY A 267 14.06 10.16 -9.58
CA GLY A 267 12.66 10.55 -9.78
C GLY A 267 11.71 9.78 -8.88
N HIS A 268 10.51 9.52 -9.38
CA HIS A 268 9.47 8.74 -8.67
C HIS A 268 9.75 7.24 -8.73
N SER A 269 10.95 6.83 -8.27
CA SER A 269 11.45 5.45 -8.36
C SER A 269 12.57 5.20 -7.35
N TRP A 270 12.94 3.96 -7.16
CA TRP A 270 14.10 3.49 -6.39
C TRP A 270 15.16 2.79 -7.26
N ASN A 271 14.93 2.70 -8.56
CA ASN A 271 15.74 1.84 -9.43
C ASN A 271 17.22 2.21 -9.44
N GLU A 272 17.55 3.49 -9.40
CA GLU A 272 18.92 3.99 -9.40
C GLU A 272 19.69 3.64 -8.12
N TYR A 273 18.99 3.64 -6.97
CA TYR A 273 19.57 3.35 -5.66
C TYR A 273 19.02 2.05 -5.06
N LYS A 274 18.65 1.10 -5.90
CA LYS A 274 17.98 -0.14 -5.48
C LYS A 274 18.70 -0.85 -4.34
N LYS A 275 20.04 -0.96 -4.41
CA LYS A 275 20.83 -1.61 -3.35
C LYS A 275 20.72 -0.88 -2.02
N GLN A 276 20.89 0.44 -2.02
CA GLN A 276 20.82 1.26 -0.80
C GLN A 276 19.42 1.21 -0.17
N TRP A 277 18.36 1.27 -0.99
CA TRP A 277 16.99 1.19 -0.52
C TRP A 277 16.66 -0.19 0.08
N THR A 278 17.11 -1.25 -0.58
CA THR A 278 16.88 -2.61 -0.10
C THR A 278 17.59 -2.88 1.21
N GLU A 279 18.85 -2.48 1.35
CA GLU A 279 19.62 -2.66 2.59
C GLU A 279 19.04 -1.81 3.73
N ALA A 280 18.74 -0.52 3.49
CA ALA A 280 18.14 0.34 4.51
C ALA A 280 16.79 -0.20 5.00
N THR A 281 15.95 -0.71 4.08
CA THR A 281 14.68 -1.33 4.47
C THR A 281 14.89 -2.61 5.28
N LYS A 282 15.78 -3.49 4.84
CA LYS A 282 16.08 -4.73 5.56
C LYS A 282 16.61 -4.45 6.97
N GLU A 283 17.60 -3.57 7.09
CA GLU A 283 18.17 -3.17 8.39
C GLU A 283 17.11 -2.59 9.32
N TRP A 284 16.24 -1.70 8.79
CA TRP A 284 15.15 -1.11 9.55
C TRP A 284 14.17 -2.17 10.06
N VAL A 285 13.66 -3.03 9.17
CA VAL A 285 12.70 -4.08 9.54
C VAL A 285 13.29 -5.03 10.59
N LEU A 286 14.53 -5.47 10.41
CA LEU A 286 15.18 -6.41 11.31
C LEU A 286 15.65 -5.78 12.64
N SER A 287 15.52 -4.47 12.83
CA SER A 287 15.88 -3.76 14.07
C SER A 287 14.78 -3.78 15.14
N PHE A 288 13.63 -4.41 14.90
CA PHE A 288 12.49 -4.52 15.82
C PHE A 288 12.38 -5.84 16.54
#